data_3a72488097512140a82754876c4eab04
#
_entry.id   3a72488097512140a82754876c4eab04
#
_cell.length_a   1.000
_cell.length_b   1.000
_cell.length_c   1.000
_cell.angle_alpha   90.00
_cell.angle_beta   90.00
_cell.angle_gamma   90.00
#
_symmetry.space_group_name_H-M   'P 1'
#
loop_
_entity.id
_entity.type
_entity.pdbx_description
1 polymer ?
#
loop_
_entity_poly.entity_id
_entity_poly.type
_entity_poly.pdbx_seq_one_letter_code
_entity_poly.pdbx_strand_id
1 'polypeptide(L)'
;MRVPLNEAPVVSRARARAAEILSGEPELHEHASRTARRAAELAQRIPGTRATDVMAAAWLHDIGYAAPLRRTGFHPLDGALFLMGEDWPERIVRLVAHHSLAALEAPFYGVGHHLGVIEVVTGIDADILTSADLGGGAGDPAPSVAERLEAMRIEEERAGVVPADVRSERYAALLAAHRRVEGLV
;
A
#
# COMPACT_ATOMS: atom_id res chain seq x y z
N MET A 1 27.04 -11.47 -9.07
CA MET A 1 25.71 -11.91 -9.54
C MET A 1 24.68 -11.14 -8.72
N ARG A 2 23.77 -10.37 -9.32
CA ARG A 2 22.72 -9.66 -8.56
C ARG A 2 21.64 -10.66 -8.18
N VAL A 3 21.25 -10.70 -6.90
CA VAL A 3 20.12 -11.49 -6.42
C VAL A 3 18.85 -10.94 -7.07
N PRO A 4 17.97 -11.79 -7.64
CA PRO A 4 16.67 -11.35 -8.14
C PRO A 4 15.87 -10.65 -7.05
N LEU A 5 15.07 -9.62 -7.38
CA LEU A 5 14.34 -8.82 -6.39
C LEU A 5 13.43 -9.67 -5.49
N ASN A 6 12.75 -10.65 -6.06
CA ASN A 6 11.86 -11.57 -5.35
C ASN A 6 12.60 -12.54 -4.40
N GLU A 7 13.91 -12.68 -4.55
CA GLU A 7 14.78 -13.51 -3.69
C GLU A 7 15.55 -12.69 -2.66
N ALA A 8 15.45 -11.36 -2.70
CA ALA A 8 16.05 -10.51 -1.68
C ALA A 8 15.51 -10.88 -0.29
N PRO A 9 16.35 -11.02 0.75
CA PRO A 9 15.93 -11.52 2.06
C PRO A 9 14.73 -10.76 2.65
N VAL A 10 14.71 -9.44 2.54
CA VAL A 10 13.62 -8.60 3.06
C VAL A 10 12.30 -8.85 2.30
N VAL A 11 12.35 -9.07 0.99
CA VAL A 11 11.17 -9.37 0.17
C VAL A 11 10.65 -10.78 0.46
N SER A 12 11.55 -11.75 0.59
CA SER A 12 11.18 -13.12 0.96
C SER A 12 10.53 -13.17 2.35
N ARG A 13 11.07 -12.42 3.32
CA ARG A 13 10.48 -12.24 4.65
C ARG A 13 9.09 -11.60 4.57
N ALA A 14 8.94 -10.54 3.78
CA ALA A 14 7.66 -9.84 3.62
C ALA A 14 6.59 -10.74 3.03
N ARG A 15 6.91 -11.48 1.96
CA ARG A 15 6.01 -12.45 1.35
C ARG A 15 5.56 -13.54 2.33
N ALA A 16 6.51 -14.13 3.06
CA ALA A 16 6.21 -15.17 4.04
C ALA A 16 5.30 -14.63 5.16
N ARG A 17 5.60 -13.43 5.65
CA ARG A 17 4.83 -12.81 6.73
C ARG A 17 3.43 -12.40 6.29
N ALA A 18 3.27 -11.85 5.09
CA ALA A 18 1.96 -11.57 4.51
C ALA A 18 1.13 -12.85 4.35
N ALA A 19 1.73 -13.93 3.84
CA ALA A 19 1.04 -15.22 3.69
C ALA A 19 0.55 -15.79 5.04
N GLU A 20 1.35 -15.64 6.10
CA GLU A 20 0.97 -16.09 7.45
C GLU A 20 -0.18 -15.23 8.01
N ILE A 21 -0.04 -13.91 7.99
CA ILE A 21 -1.03 -12.99 8.56
C ILE A 21 -2.36 -13.05 7.80
N LEU A 22 -2.31 -13.12 6.47
CA LEU A 22 -3.47 -13.13 5.59
C LEU A 22 -3.96 -14.54 5.25
N SER A 23 -3.55 -15.57 6.00
CA SER A 23 -3.91 -16.96 5.72
C SER A 23 -5.44 -17.23 5.74
N GLY A 24 -6.19 -16.44 6.51
CA GLY A 24 -7.65 -16.46 6.55
C GLY A 24 -8.35 -15.50 5.57
N GLU A 25 -7.59 -14.73 4.80
CA GLU A 25 -8.06 -13.63 3.94
C GLU A 25 -7.50 -13.80 2.51
N PRO A 26 -7.94 -14.81 1.75
CA PRO A 26 -7.33 -15.16 0.46
C PRO A 26 -7.37 -14.04 -0.58
N GLU A 27 -8.41 -13.21 -0.58
CA GLU A 27 -8.54 -12.08 -1.50
C GLU A 27 -7.52 -10.98 -1.20
N LEU A 28 -7.29 -10.66 0.08
CA LEU A 28 -6.25 -9.71 0.50
C LEU A 28 -4.85 -10.23 0.19
N HIS A 29 -4.60 -11.53 0.43
CA HIS A 29 -3.31 -12.14 0.10
C HIS A 29 -3.05 -12.10 -1.42
N GLU A 30 -4.06 -12.39 -2.23
CA GLU A 30 -3.94 -12.31 -3.68
C GLU A 30 -3.73 -10.88 -4.16
N HIS A 31 -4.43 -9.89 -3.57
CA HIS A 31 -4.20 -8.47 -3.84
C HIS A 31 -2.76 -8.07 -3.51
N ALA A 32 -2.26 -8.39 -2.32
CA ALA A 32 -0.88 -8.12 -1.93
C ALA A 32 0.15 -8.76 -2.91
N SER A 33 -0.11 -9.97 -3.37
CA SER A 33 0.73 -10.67 -4.35
C SER A 33 0.78 -9.94 -5.69
N ARG A 34 -0.37 -9.48 -6.20
CA ARG A 34 -0.45 -8.71 -7.46
C ARG A 34 0.22 -7.35 -7.33
N THR A 35 -0.04 -6.65 -6.23
CA THR A 35 0.58 -5.35 -5.92
C THR A 35 2.10 -5.48 -5.86
N ALA A 36 2.63 -6.49 -5.18
CA ALA A 36 4.08 -6.73 -5.10
C ALA A 36 4.71 -7.06 -6.45
N ARG A 37 4.04 -7.84 -7.30
CA ARG A 37 4.50 -8.13 -8.67
C ARG A 37 4.52 -6.85 -9.51
N ARG A 38 3.44 -6.06 -9.49
CA ARG A 38 3.38 -4.79 -10.23
C ARG A 38 4.42 -3.79 -9.73
N ALA A 39 4.63 -3.70 -8.43
CA ALA A 39 5.66 -2.85 -7.83
C ALA A 39 7.07 -3.27 -8.31
N ALA A 40 7.36 -4.56 -8.42
CA ALA A 40 8.62 -5.06 -8.94
C ALA A 40 8.83 -4.70 -10.42
N GLU A 41 7.80 -4.86 -11.25
CA GLU A 41 7.85 -4.49 -12.67
C GLU A 41 8.15 -3.00 -12.87
N LEU A 42 7.46 -2.14 -12.13
CA LEU A 42 7.65 -0.68 -12.19
C LEU A 42 9.03 -0.27 -11.67
N ALA A 43 9.42 -0.78 -10.51
CA ALA A 43 10.70 -0.45 -9.89
C ALA A 43 11.93 -0.90 -10.69
N GLN A 44 11.82 -1.98 -11.49
CA GLN A 44 12.89 -2.40 -12.40
C GLN A 44 13.08 -1.45 -13.59
N ARG A 45 12.02 -0.78 -14.02
CA ARG A 45 12.02 0.12 -15.18
C ARG A 45 12.40 1.55 -14.80
N ILE A 46 12.20 1.95 -13.54
CA ILE A 46 12.39 3.32 -13.08
C ILE A 46 13.69 3.42 -12.26
N PRO A 47 14.74 4.09 -12.77
CA PRO A 47 16.01 4.24 -12.08
C PRO A 47 15.88 4.99 -10.74
N GLY A 48 16.74 4.66 -9.79
CA GLY A 48 16.82 5.35 -8.49
C GLY A 48 15.81 4.88 -7.45
N THR A 49 14.97 3.88 -7.78
CA THR A 49 14.02 3.29 -6.84
C THR A 49 14.71 2.36 -5.84
N ARG A 50 14.18 2.31 -4.62
CA ARG A 50 14.52 1.31 -3.62
C ARG A 50 13.61 0.08 -3.80
N ALA A 51 13.80 -0.63 -4.90
CA ALA A 51 12.90 -1.67 -5.38
C ALA A 51 12.57 -2.75 -4.33
N THR A 52 13.54 -3.16 -3.50
CA THR A 52 13.32 -4.14 -2.43
C THR A 52 12.41 -3.62 -1.33
N ASP A 53 12.55 -2.34 -0.95
CA ASP A 53 11.72 -1.73 0.09
C ASP A 53 10.27 -1.55 -0.40
N VAL A 54 10.11 -1.06 -1.64
CA VAL A 54 8.79 -0.89 -2.27
C VAL A 54 8.08 -2.23 -2.44
N MET A 55 8.80 -3.25 -2.91
CA MET A 55 8.24 -4.60 -3.09
C MET A 55 7.85 -5.25 -1.76
N ALA A 56 8.68 -5.08 -0.71
CA ALA A 56 8.35 -5.57 0.63
C ALA A 56 7.14 -4.83 1.22
N ALA A 57 7.08 -3.49 1.06
CA ALA A 57 5.92 -2.71 1.47
C ALA A 57 4.65 -3.12 0.71
N ALA A 58 4.74 -3.43 -0.58
CA ALA A 58 3.63 -3.91 -1.38
C ALA A 58 3.06 -5.27 -0.90
N TRP A 59 3.91 -6.18 -0.39
CA TRP A 59 3.42 -7.40 0.27
C TRP A 59 2.70 -7.13 1.57
N LEU A 60 3.04 -6.05 2.29
CA LEU A 60 2.66 -5.80 3.68
C LEU A 60 1.64 -4.66 3.84
N HIS A 61 1.29 -3.91 2.78
CA HIS A 61 0.51 -2.68 2.91
C HIS A 61 -0.86 -2.90 3.55
N ASP A 62 -1.52 -3.99 3.24
CA ASP A 62 -2.88 -4.31 3.67
C ASP A 62 -2.98 -5.30 4.85
N ILE A 63 -1.85 -5.70 5.47
CA ILE A 63 -1.90 -6.64 6.61
C ILE A 63 -2.74 -6.15 7.77
N GLY A 64 -2.89 -4.83 7.94
CA GLY A 64 -3.72 -4.22 8.98
C GLY A 64 -5.22 -4.53 8.86
N TYR A 65 -5.69 -5.06 7.74
CA TYR A 65 -7.05 -5.58 7.60
C TYR A 65 -7.24 -6.92 8.31
N ALA A 66 -6.18 -7.67 8.59
CA ALA A 66 -6.29 -8.94 9.28
C ALA A 66 -6.83 -8.76 10.70
N ALA A 67 -7.85 -9.54 11.07
CA ALA A 67 -8.55 -9.39 12.35
C ALA A 67 -7.64 -9.32 13.59
N PRO A 68 -6.54 -10.13 13.70
CA PRO A 68 -5.63 -10.04 14.84
C PRO A 68 -4.86 -8.72 14.96
N LEU A 69 -4.74 -7.95 13.87
CA LEU A 69 -3.98 -6.70 13.84
C LEU A 69 -4.87 -5.46 14.02
N ARG A 70 -6.18 -5.58 13.89
CA ARG A 70 -7.13 -4.45 14.01
C ARG A 70 -7.16 -3.93 15.45
N ARG A 71 -6.53 -2.77 15.66
CA ARG A 71 -6.49 -2.07 16.96
C ARG A 71 -7.19 -0.73 16.91
N THR A 72 -6.96 0.02 15.84
CA THR A 72 -7.49 1.37 15.66
C THR A 72 -8.66 1.40 14.66
N GLY A 73 -8.80 0.36 13.84
CA GLY A 73 -9.75 0.31 12.74
C GLY A 73 -9.28 1.06 11.49
N PHE A 74 -8.03 1.55 11.51
CA PHE A 74 -7.39 2.20 10.37
C PHE A 74 -6.20 1.35 9.91
N HIS A 75 -6.41 0.52 8.90
CA HIS A 75 -5.47 -0.53 8.50
C HIS A 75 -4.05 -0.05 8.19
N PRO A 76 -3.80 1.16 7.60
CA PRO A 76 -2.42 1.60 7.37
C PRO A 76 -1.64 1.75 8.69
N LEU A 77 -2.29 2.31 9.72
CA LEU A 77 -1.68 2.45 11.04
C LEU A 77 -1.55 1.09 11.77
N ASP A 78 -2.60 0.27 11.73
CA ASP A 78 -2.59 -1.04 12.39
C ASP A 78 -1.47 -1.94 11.82
N GLY A 79 -1.30 -1.96 10.51
CA GLY A 79 -0.19 -2.65 9.84
C GLY A 79 1.17 -2.09 10.23
N ALA A 80 1.32 -0.77 10.21
CA ALA A 80 2.58 -0.10 10.56
C ALA A 80 2.99 -0.37 12.02
N LEU A 81 2.05 -0.26 12.97
CA LEU A 81 2.31 -0.55 14.40
C LEU A 81 2.76 -2.00 14.62
N PHE A 82 2.15 -2.94 13.90
CA PHE A 82 2.56 -4.34 13.93
C PHE A 82 4.01 -4.51 13.44
N LEU A 83 4.34 -3.92 12.28
CA LEU A 83 5.69 -3.99 11.70
C LEU A 83 6.76 -3.34 12.58
N MET A 84 6.42 -2.23 13.26
CA MET A 84 7.31 -1.61 14.24
C MET A 84 7.65 -2.57 15.40
N GLY A 85 6.67 -3.36 15.84
CA GLY A 85 6.86 -4.36 16.89
C GLY A 85 7.70 -5.58 16.47
N GLU A 86 7.93 -5.77 15.18
CA GLU A 86 8.71 -6.88 14.60
C GLU A 86 10.05 -6.46 13.99
N ASP A 87 10.56 -5.28 14.34
CA ASP A 87 11.86 -4.75 13.85
C ASP A 87 12.00 -4.79 12.31
N TRP A 88 10.94 -4.32 11.60
CA TRP A 88 11.04 -4.12 10.16
C TRP A 88 11.83 -2.84 9.84
N PRO A 89 12.53 -2.79 8.68
CA PRO A 89 13.19 -1.57 8.24
C PRO A 89 12.23 -0.39 8.25
N GLU A 90 12.64 0.70 8.90
CA GLU A 90 11.81 1.88 9.14
C GLU A 90 11.15 2.42 7.86
N ARG A 91 11.87 2.39 6.73
CA ARG A 91 11.32 2.84 5.44
C ARG A 91 10.14 1.99 4.97
N ILE A 92 10.17 0.69 5.20
CA ILE A 92 9.05 -0.22 4.86
C ILE A 92 7.84 0.12 5.74
N VAL A 93 8.06 0.30 7.04
CA VAL A 93 7.01 0.72 7.99
C VAL A 93 6.36 2.03 7.54
N ARG A 94 7.17 3.03 7.18
CA ARG A 94 6.71 4.33 6.69
C ARG A 94 5.90 4.23 5.40
N LEU A 95 6.34 3.40 4.44
CA LEU A 95 5.59 3.14 3.20
C LEU A 95 4.24 2.49 3.49
N VAL A 96 4.19 1.51 4.40
CA VAL A 96 2.95 0.86 4.83
C VAL A 96 2.03 1.84 5.56
N ALA A 97 2.57 2.66 6.48
CA ALA A 97 1.80 3.64 7.24
C ALA A 97 1.09 4.68 6.35
N HIS A 98 1.74 5.07 5.27
CA HIS A 98 1.29 6.17 4.42
C HIS A 98 0.86 5.75 3.01
N HIS A 99 0.72 4.43 2.75
CA HIS A 99 0.25 3.97 1.44
C HIS A 99 -1.14 4.56 1.13
N SER A 100 -1.42 4.68 -0.15
CA SER A 100 -2.69 5.20 -0.67
C SER A 100 -3.11 6.54 -0.05
N LEU A 101 -2.12 7.38 0.34
CA LEU A 101 -2.31 8.73 0.91
C LEU A 101 -3.12 8.71 2.23
N ALA A 102 -2.92 7.69 3.06
CA ALA A 102 -3.60 7.47 4.32
C ALA A 102 -3.65 8.70 5.25
N ALA A 103 -2.65 9.58 5.18
CA ALA A 103 -2.59 10.80 5.98
C ALA A 103 -3.79 11.74 5.77
N LEU A 104 -4.43 11.73 4.60
CA LEU A 104 -5.61 12.54 4.32
C LEU A 104 -6.86 12.02 5.07
N GLU A 105 -6.92 10.73 5.33
CA GLU A 105 -8.08 10.08 5.95
C GLU A 105 -7.92 9.88 7.46
N ALA A 106 -6.69 9.71 7.94
CA ALA A 106 -6.39 9.40 9.34
C ALA A 106 -7.09 10.30 10.38
N PRO A 107 -7.25 11.63 10.16
CA PRO A 107 -7.99 12.49 11.08
C PRO A 107 -9.44 12.06 11.31
N PHE A 108 -10.11 11.54 10.28
CA PHE A 108 -11.52 11.14 10.34
C PHE A 108 -11.72 9.78 11.01
N TYR A 109 -10.65 8.99 11.13
CA TYR A 109 -10.59 7.79 11.94
C TYR A 109 -10.10 8.06 13.38
N GLY A 110 -9.86 9.34 13.74
CA GLY A 110 -9.36 9.72 15.06
C GLY A 110 -7.88 9.37 15.31
N VAL A 111 -7.14 8.99 14.28
CA VAL A 111 -5.75 8.51 14.40
C VAL A 111 -4.71 9.44 13.77
N GLY A 112 -5.13 10.62 13.31
CA GLY A 112 -4.24 11.57 12.62
C GLY A 112 -2.97 11.91 13.40
N HIS A 113 -3.08 12.10 14.73
CA HIS A 113 -1.92 12.36 15.58
C HIS A 113 -0.98 11.16 15.66
N HIS A 114 -1.52 9.95 15.78
CA HIS A 114 -0.72 8.73 15.86
C HIS A 114 0.00 8.43 14.53
N LEU A 115 -0.69 8.61 13.42
CA LEU A 115 -0.06 8.45 12.11
C LEU A 115 0.98 9.54 11.83
N GLY A 116 0.72 10.77 12.29
CA GLY A 116 1.59 11.93 12.08
C GLY A 116 2.97 11.87 12.75
N VAL A 117 3.18 10.95 13.72
CA VAL A 117 4.52 10.71 14.29
C VAL A 117 5.38 9.78 13.44
N ILE A 118 4.79 9.08 12.47
CA ILE A 118 5.50 8.26 11.49
C ILE A 118 5.81 9.15 10.29
N GLU A 119 7.10 9.32 9.99
CA GLU A 119 7.52 10.19 8.89
C GLU A 119 7.03 9.67 7.52
N VAL A 120 6.54 10.60 6.70
CA VAL A 120 6.03 10.27 5.35
C VAL A 120 7.19 9.99 4.39
N VAL A 121 7.10 8.90 3.62
CA VAL A 121 7.95 8.69 2.45
C VAL A 121 7.29 9.35 1.25
N THR A 122 7.98 10.30 0.64
CA THR A 122 7.54 10.97 -0.59
C THR A 122 8.40 10.55 -1.78
N GLY A 123 7.94 10.91 -2.99
CA GLY A 123 8.66 10.67 -4.23
C GLY A 123 8.35 9.32 -4.86
N ILE A 124 9.25 8.89 -5.77
CA ILE A 124 8.95 7.81 -6.72
C ILE A 124 8.64 6.46 -6.05
N ASP A 125 9.24 6.14 -4.91
CA ASP A 125 8.96 4.87 -4.22
C ASP A 125 7.51 4.81 -3.70
N ALA A 126 7.01 5.92 -3.13
CA ALA A 126 5.62 6.03 -2.69
C ALA A 126 4.64 6.03 -3.88
N ASP A 127 5.01 6.72 -4.96
CA ASP A 127 4.22 6.75 -6.19
C ASP A 127 4.11 5.37 -6.83
N ILE A 128 5.22 4.59 -6.85
CA ILE A 128 5.22 3.20 -7.34
C ILE A 128 4.31 2.32 -6.49
N LEU A 129 4.39 2.41 -5.16
CA LEU A 129 3.51 1.64 -4.28
C LEU A 129 2.04 1.97 -4.56
N THR A 130 1.70 3.27 -4.62
CA THR A 130 0.35 3.75 -4.96
C THR A 130 -0.12 3.25 -6.33
N SER A 131 0.72 3.37 -7.36
CA SER A 131 0.39 2.93 -8.72
C SER A 131 0.21 1.41 -8.80
N ALA A 132 1.03 0.66 -8.06
CA ALA A 132 0.94 -0.80 -8.01
C ALA A 132 -0.32 -1.27 -7.27
N ASP A 133 -0.69 -0.62 -6.16
CA ASP A 133 -1.91 -0.90 -5.40
C ASP A 133 -3.17 -0.65 -6.26
N LEU A 134 -3.25 0.50 -6.93
CA LEU A 134 -4.34 0.80 -7.86
C LEU A 134 -4.45 -0.19 -9.01
N GLY A 135 -3.31 -0.67 -9.53
CA GLY A 135 -3.26 -1.66 -10.63
C GLY A 135 -3.34 -3.12 -10.16
N GLY A 136 -3.28 -3.38 -8.85
CA GLY A 136 -3.31 -4.72 -8.26
C GLY A 136 -4.71 -5.30 -8.06
N GLY A 137 -5.75 -4.75 -8.66
CA GLY A 137 -7.13 -5.18 -8.50
C GLY A 137 -7.37 -6.66 -8.81
N ALA A 138 -8.41 -7.24 -8.18
CA ALA A 138 -8.84 -8.61 -8.40
C ALA A 138 -9.59 -8.76 -9.74
N GLY A 139 -9.39 -9.88 -10.42
CA GLY A 139 -10.09 -10.22 -11.66
C GLY A 139 -9.16 -10.55 -12.83
N ASP A 140 -9.72 -11.22 -13.83
CA ASP A 140 -9.06 -11.46 -15.11
C ASP A 140 -10.08 -11.14 -16.24
N PRO A 141 -9.89 -10.02 -16.97
CA PRO A 141 -8.81 -9.02 -16.80
C PRO A 141 -8.92 -8.21 -15.51
N ALA A 142 -7.78 -7.73 -15.00
CA ALA A 142 -7.75 -6.84 -13.85
C ALA A 142 -8.49 -5.53 -14.17
N PRO A 143 -9.22 -4.93 -13.20
CA PRO A 143 -9.91 -3.67 -13.42
C PRO A 143 -8.91 -2.55 -13.77
N SER A 144 -9.33 -1.63 -14.60
CA SER A 144 -8.59 -0.41 -14.86
C SER A 144 -8.47 0.43 -13.57
N VAL A 145 -7.48 1.32 -13.52
CA VAL A 145 -7.33 2.26 -12.40
C VAL A 145 -8.58 3.11 -12.17
N ALA A 146 -9.27 3.50 -13.25
CA ALA A 146 -10.53 4.26 -13.15
C ALA A 146 -11.65 3.42 -12.49
N GLU A 147 -11.81 2.17 -12.87
CA GLU A 147 -12.78 1.26 -12.24
C GLU A 147 -12.44 0.98 -10.79
N ARG A 148 -11.15 0.83 -10.46
CA ARG A 148 -10.69 0.64 -9.07
C ARG A 148 -11.01 1.86 -8.21
N LEU A 149 -10.70 3.07 -8.67
CA LEU A 149 -11.00 4.31 -7.96
C LEU A 149 -12.51 4.49 -7.77
N GLU A 150 -13.32 4.12 -8.76
CA GLU A 150 -14.78 4.19 -8.65
C GLU A 150 -15.32 3.18 -7.62
N ALA A 151 -14.79 1.97 -7.59
CA ALA A 151 -15.15 0.97 -6.59
C ALA A 151 -14.80 1.46 -5.16
N MET A 152 -13.60 2.00 -4.96
CA MET A 152 -13.18 2.61 -3.70
C MET A 152 -14.12 3.75 -3.29
N ARG A 153 -14.48 4.63 -4.25
CA ARG A 153 -15.42 5.74 -3.99
C ARG A 153 -16.75 5.25 -3.46
N ILE A 154 -17.29 4.20 -4.06
CA ILE A 154 -18.59 3.63 -3.66
C ILE A 154 -18.51 3.03 -2.25
N GLU A 155 -17.42 2.31 -1.94
CA GLU A 155 -17.22 1.72 -0.61
C GLU A 155 -17.07 2.79 0.47
N GLU A 156 -16.24 3.79 0.25
CA GLU A 156 -15.99 4.87 1.21
C GLU A 156 -17.22 5.77 1.39
N GLU A 157 -18.00 5.95 0.33
CA GLU A 157 -19.27 6.69 0.41
C GLU A 157 -20.31 5.96 1.26
N ARG A 158 -20.36 4.63 1.16
CA ARG A 158 -21.21 3.78 2.02
C ARG A 158 -20.72 3.78 3.47
N ALA A 159 -19.42 3.78 3.69
CA ALA A 159 -18.85 3.85 5.02
C ALA A 159 -19.14 5.19 5.72
N GLY A 160 -19.19 6.29 4.96
CA GLY A 160 -19.60 7.62 5.44
C GLY A 160 -18.64 8.26 6.45
N VAL A 161 -17.39 7.77 6.57
CA VAL A 161 -16.42 8.23 7.57
C VAL A 161 -15.69 9.48 7.08
N VAL A 162 -15.25 9.48 5.83
CA VAL A 162 -14.43 10.55 5.24
C VAL A 162 -15.31 11.50 4.42
N PRO A 163 -15.20 12.84 4.60
CA PRO A 163 -15.96 13.81 3.81
C PRO A 163 -15.70 13.71 2.30
N ALA A 164 -16.69 14.08 1.50
CA ALA A 164 -16.65 13.92 0.04
C ALA A 164 -15.57 14.77 -0.63
N ASP A 165 -15.30 15.97 -0.13
CA ASP A 165 -14.23 16.85 -0.60
C ASP A 165 -12.84 16.25 -0.35
N VAL A 166 -12.61 15.69 0.82
CA VAL A 166 -11.36 15.00 1.18
C VAL A 166 -11.16 13.74 0.32
N ARG A 167 -12.21 12.93 0.11
CA ARG A 167 -12.15 11.79 -0.81
C ARG A 167 -11.78 12.23 -2.22
N SER A 168 -12.43 13.29 -2.71
CA SER A 168 -12.15 13.82 -4.06
C SER A 168 -10.71 14.30 -4.22
N GLU A 169 -10.18 15.01 -3.22
CA GLU A 169 -8.78 15.42 -3.17
C GLU A 169 -7.84 14.20 -3.19
N ARG A 170 -8.10 13.21 -2.34
CA ARG A 170 -7.32 11.98 -2.27
C ARG A 170 -7.30 11.24 -3.61
N TYR A 171 -8.46 11.04 -4.26
CA TYR A 171 -8.53 10.35 -5.56
C TYR A 171 -7.80 11.10 -6.67
N ALA A 172 -7.88 12.42 -6.70
CA ALA A 172 -7.12 13.23 -7.63
C ALA A 172 -5.61 13.05 -7.41
N ALA A 173 -5.16 13.02 -6.15
CA ALA A 173 -3.76 12.83 -5.81
C ALA A 173 -3.27 11.39 -6.09
N LEU A 174 -4.08 10.36 -5.82
CA LEU A 174 -3.79 8.96 -6.18
C LEU A 174 -3.62 8.81 -7.70
N LEU A 175 -4.52 9.38 -8.48
CA LEU A 175 -4.43 9.37 -9.94
C LEU A 175 -3.23 10.14 -10.44
N ALA A 176 -2.86 11.25 -9.81
CA ALA A 176 -1.67 12.01 -10.15
C ALA A 176 -0.38 11.20 -9.88
N ALA A 177 -0.30 10.47 -8.76
CA ALA A 177 0.81 9.57 -8.46
C ALA A 177 0.94 8.46 -9.52
N HIS A 178 -0.17 7.83 -9.88
CA HIS A 178 -0.20 6.82 -10.94
C HIS A 178 0.30 7.39 -12.28
N ARG A 179 -0.18 8.57 -12.68
CA ARG A 179 0.25 9.22 -13.94
C ARG A 179 1.73 9.58 -13.95
N ARG A 180 2.31 9.98 -12.80
CA ARG A 180 3.76 10.23 -12.71
C ARG A 180 4.56 8.96 -12.98
N VAL A 181 4.12 7.83 -12.47
CA VAL A 181 4.77 6.53 -12.71
C VAL A 181 4.63 6.10 -14.16
N GLU A 182 3.42 6.16 -14.74
CA GLU A 182 3.19 5.79 -16.14
C GLU A 182 3.96 6.67 -17.14
N GLY A 183 4.24 7.92 -16.78
CA GLY A 183 5.06 8.83 -17.58
C GLY A 183 6.56 8.52 -17.57
N LEU A 184 7.01 7.58 -16.71
CA LEU A 184 8.42 7.17 -16.58
C LEU A 184 8.70 5.78 -17.15
N VAL A 185 7.69 5.03 -17.54
CA VAL A 185 7.77 3.66 -18.08
C VAL A 185 7.35 3.61 -19.54
#